data_1ceaea8d8bdc769f058f6afec99a371d
#
_entry.id   1ceaea8d8bdc769f058f6afec99a371d
#
_cell.length_a   1.000
_cell.length_b   1.000
_cell.length_c   1.000
_cell.angle_alpha   90.00
_cell.angle_beta   90.00
_cell.angle_gamma   90.00
#
_symmetry.space_group_name_H-M   'P 1'
#
loop_
_entity.id
_entity.type
_entity.pdbx_description
1 polymer ?
#
loop_
_entity_poly.entity_id
_entity_poly.type
_entity_poly.pdbx_seq_one_letter_code
_entity_poly.pdbx_strand_id
1 'polypeptide(L)'
;ELYELIQTGLEYSRLSDGAFDITIGSVSELWDFTTDTPSVPDDTLIKNALSYVDYTKVTLTTDSDGTHHISMPDGYCIDLGAVAKGYIADKIKAFLVDNGVKSAIINLGGNVLCIGEKKKGTDFTIAVKKPFSDSGEYMELLHINDTSVVSSGTYERYFYSDDGTFYHHILNPKTGYPYETQLCDVTILSHESTVGDCLS
;
A
#
# COMPACT_ATOMS: atom_id res chain seq x y z
N GLU A 1 -7.23 6.74 -15.30
CA GLU A 1 -6.20 6.43 -14.30
C GLU A 1 -6.80 6.27 -12.88
N LEU A 2 -7.48 7.29 -12.29
CA LEU A 2 -8.09 7.16 -10.96
C LEU A 2 -9.13 6.03 -10.90
N TYR A 3 -9.95 5.89 -11.93
CA TYR A 3 -10.93 4.82 -12.04
C TYR A 3 -10.27 3.43 -12.02
N GLU A 4 -9.20 3.24 -12.80
CA GLU A 4 -8.42 1.98 -12.82
C GLU A 4 -7.81 1.69 -11.46
N LEU A 5 -7.25 2.70 -10.80
CA LEU A 5 -6.64 2.55 -9.47
C LEU A 5 -7.68 2.11 -8.42
N ILE A 6 -8.86 2.74 -8.41
CA ILE A 6 -9.96 2.33 -7.53
C ILE A 6 -10.48 0.94 -7.90
N GLN A 7 -10.59 0.62 -9.19
CA GLN A 7 -10.99 -0.71 -9.65
C GLN A 7 -10.04 -1.79 -9.12
N THR A 8 -8.73 -1.56 -9.20
CA THR A 8 -7.71 -2.46 -8.64
C THR A 8 -7.87 -2.60 -7.13
N GLY A 9 -8.00 -1.48 -6.40
CA GLY A 9 -8.22 -1.52 -4.96
C GLY A 9 -9.46 -2.32 -4.55
N LEU A 10 -10.58 -2.17 -5.26
CA LEU A 10 -11.80 -2.95 -5.03
C LEU A 10 -11.63 -4.43 -5.36
N GLU A 11 -10.83 -4.78 -6.37
CA GLU A 11 -10.51 -6.17 -6.69
C GLU A 11 -9.78 -6.84 -5.53
N TYR A 12 -8.74 -6.22 -4.99
CA TYR A 12 -8.01 -6.75 -3.84
C TYR A 12 -8.82 -6.70 -2.54
N SER A 13 -9.72 -5.74 -2.37
CA SER A 13 -10.68 -5.76 -1.26
C SER A 13 -11.58 -7.00 -1.30
N ARG A 14 -12.04 -7.41 -2.50
CA ARG A 14 -12.81 -8.66 -2.68
C ARG A 14 -11.95 -9.91 -2.48
N LEU A 15 -10.74 -9.95 -3.05
CA LEU A 15 -9.83 -11.09 -2.94
C LEU A 15 -9.45 -11.40 -1.49
N SER A 16 -9.32 -10.37 -0.66
CA SER A 16 -8.96 -10.48 0.75
C SER A 16 -10.16 -10.67 1.69
N ASP A 17 -11.41 -10.75 1.15
CA ASP A 17 -12.63 -10.76 1.96
C ASP A 17 -12.69 -9.59 2.95
N GLY A 18 -12.27 -8.40 2.48
CA GLY A 18 -12.25 -7.17 3.24
C GLY A 18 -11.17 -7.10 4.32
N ALA A 19 -10.14 -7.98 4.29
CA ALA A 19 -8.96 -7.79 5.12
C ALA A 19 -8.12 -6.60 4.64
N PHE A 20 -8.16 -6.33 3.35
CA PHE A 20 -7.76 -5.09 2.71
C PHE A 20 -9.03 -4.39 2.23
N ASP A 21 -9.27 -3.15 2.64
CA ASP A 21 -10.47 -2.39 2.25
C ASP A 21 -10.10 -0.94 1.96
N ILE A 22 -10.25 -0.51 0.72
CA ILE A 22 -9.90 0.85 0.31
C ILE A 22 -10.85 1.91 0.87
N THR A 23 -11.98 1.54 1.49
CA THR A 23 -12.88 2.51 2.13
C THR A 23 -12.49 2.83 3.58
N ILE A 24 -11.32 2.35 4.03
CA ILE A 24 -10.80 2.56 5.39
C ILE A 24 -10.44 4.04 5.70
N GLY A 25 -10.54 4.93 4.73
CA GLY A 25 -10.08 6.33 4.85
C GLY A 25 -10.62 7.06 6.07
N SER A 26 -11.90 6.88 6.42
CA SER A 26 -12.50 7.49 7.61
C SER A 26 -11.87 7.02 8.93
N VAL A 27 -11.30 5.80 8.96
CA VAL A 27 -10.58 5.27 10.12
C VAL A 27 -9.13 5.71 10.10
N SER A 28 -8.45 5.64 8.92
CA SER A 28 -7.04 6.02 8.82
C SER A 28 -6.80 7.49 9.16
N GLU A 29 -7.74 8.39 8.82
CA GLU A 29 -7.69 9.80 9.20
C GLU A 29 -7.74 10.04 10.72
N LEU A 30 -8.41 9.17 11.49
CA LEU A 30 -8.45 9.30 12.96
C LEU A 30 -7.11 8.99 13.62
N TRP A 31 -6.38 8.01 13.07
CA TRP A 31 -5.10 7.57 13.63
C TRP A 31 -3.96 8.54 13.33
N ASP A 32 -3.98 9.21 12.20
CA ASP A 32 -2.98 10.19 11.72
C ASP A 32 -1.53 9.86 12.14
N PHE A 33 -1.02 8.73 11.68
CA PHE A 33 0.36 8.28 11.94
C PHE A 33 1.45 9.21 11.36
N THR A 34 1.05 10.30 10.70
CA THR A 34 1.97 11.26 10.07
C THR A 34 2.17 12.54 10.90
N THR A 35 1.38 12.74 11.93
CA THR A 35 1.52 13.88 12.84
C THR A 35 2.72 13.73 13.79
N ASP A 36 3.22 14.84 14.30
CA ASP A 36 4.31 14.87 15.28
C ASP A 36 3.89 14.31 16.66
N THR A 37 2.60 14.25 16.94
CA THR A 37 2.02 13.80 18.22
C THR A 37 0.87 12.81 17.98
N PRO A 38 1.15 11.62 17.42
CA PRO A 38 0.12 10.62 17.20
C PRO A 38 -0.46 10.14 18.54
N SER A 39 -1.74 9.83 18.56
CA SER A 39 -2.44 9.34 19.75
C SER A 39 -3.48 8.30 19.38
N VAL A 40 -3.85 7.47 20.35
CA VAL A 40 -4.93 6.49 20.17
C VAL A 40 -6.26 7.23 20.09
N PRO A 41 -7.03 7.09 19.00
CA PRO A 41 -8.34 7.71 18.89
C PRO A 41 -9.33 7.15 19.90
N ASP A 42 -10.36 7.96 20.24
CA ASP A 42 -11.45 7.49 21.09
C ASP A 42 -12.23 6.32 20.45
N ASP A 43 -12.53 5.29 21.22
CA ASP A 43 -13.26 4.10 20.80
C ASP A 43 -14.60 4.42 20.11
N THR A 44 -15.29 5.47 20.56
CA THR A 44 -16.56 5.89 19.97
C THR A 44 -16.36 6.46 18.58
N LEU A 45 -15.28 7.22 18.38
CA LEU A 45 -14.92 7.75 17.06
C LEU A 45 -14.55 6.63 16.10
N ILE A 46 -13.74 5.67 16.54
CA ILE A 46 -13.38 4.48 15.73
C ILE A 46 -14.63 3.70 15.32
N LYS A 47 -15.53 3.39 16.27
CA LYS A 47 -16.79 2.68 15.98
C LYS A 47 -17.68 3.43 15.01
N ASN A 48 -17.74 4.74 15.11
CA ASN A 48 -18.51 5.56 14.18
C ASN A 48 -17.88 5.53 12.78
N ALA A 49 -16.56 5.69 12.67
CA ALA A 49 -15.82 5.65 11.40
C ALA A 49 -15.93 4.29 10.70
N LEU A 50 -15.92 3.18 11.45
CA LEU A 50 -16.11 1.83 10.92
C LEU A 50 -17.47 1.63 10.21
N SER A 51 -18.49 2.41 10.53
CA SER A 51 -19.77 2.35 9.82
C SER A 51 -19.69 2.80 8.34
N TYR A 52 -18.58 3.43 7.95
CA TYR A 52 -18.27 3.88 6.60
C TYR A 52 -17.19 3.02 5.92
N VAL A 53 -16.87 1.85 6.49
CA VAL A 53 -15.89 0.90 5.91
C VAL A 53 -16.63 -0.31 5.37
N ASP A 54 -16.85 -0.30 4.05
CA ASP A 54 -17.49 -1.41 3.32
C ASP A 54 -17.27 -1.20 1.81
N TYR A 55 -16.24 -1.82 1.25
CA TYR A 55 -15.90 -1.72 -0.17
C TYR A 55 -17.05 -2.14 -1.09
N THR A 56 -18.01 -2.96 -0.61
CA THR A 56 -19.14 -3.41 -1.42
C THR A 56 -20.13 -2.29 -1.75
N LYS A 57 -20.03 -1.16 -1.08
CA LYS A 57 -20.85 0.03 -1.32
C LYS A 57 -20.29 0.94 -2.41
N VAL A 58 -19.05 0.72 -2.84
CA VAL A 58 -18.45 1.47 -3.94
C VAL A 58 -18.85 0.81 -5.27
N THR A 59 -19.43 1.60 -6.14
CA THR A 59 -19.88 1.13 -7.47
C THR A 59 -19.10 1.85 -8.57
N LEU A 60 -18.60 1.10 -9.52
CA LEU A 60 -17.95 1.59 -10.72
C LEU A 60 -18.84 1.33 -11.92
N THR A 61 -19.11 2.36 -12.71
CA THR A 61 -19.88 2.26 -13.96
C THR A 61 -19.18 3.00 -15.09
N THR A 62 -19.48 2.58 -16.31
CA THR A 62 -19.02 3.27 -17.52
C THR A 62 -20.20 3.43 -18.46
N ASP A 63 -20.46 4.66 -18.86
CA ASP A 63 -21.53 4.98 -19.80
C ASP A 63 -21.21 4.52 -21.23
N SER A 64 -22.21 4.55 -22.11
CA SER A 64 -22.04 4.14 -23.51
C SER A 64 -21.09 5.05 -24.31
N ASP A 65 -20.83 6.27 -23.84
CA ASP A 65 -19.87 7.23 -24.40
C ASP A 65 -18.44 7.07 -23.85
N GLY A 66 -18.22 6.11 -22.91
CA GLY A 66 -16.94 5.86 -22.28
C GLY A 66 -16.70 6.68 -21.01
N THR A 67 -17.67 7.47 -20.54
CA THR A 67 -17.52 8.22 -19.28
C THR A 67 -17.54 7.28 -18.07
N HIS A 68 -16.55 7.41 -17.22
CA HIS A 68 -16.40 6.60 -16.01
C HIS A 68 -17.00 7.31 -14.79
N HIS A 69 -17.77 6.57 -14.01
CA HIS A 69 -18.38 7.06 -12.77
C HIS A 69 -17.96 6.20 -11.58
N ILE A 70 -17.76 6.85 -10.45
CA ILE A 70 -17.52 6.24 -9.14
C ILE A 70 -18.65 6.74 -8.25
N SER A 71 -19.41 5.84 -7.65
CA SER A 71 -20.50 6.16 -6.74
C SER A 71 -20.30 5.43 -5.42
N MET A 72 -20.47 6.14 -4.31
CA MET A 72 -20.44 5.61 -2.95
C MET A 72 -21.39 6.44 -2.07
N PRO A 73 -21.89 5.90 -0.95
CA PRO A 73 -22.74 6.67 -0.03
C PRO A 73 -21.99 7.84 0.62
N ASP A 74 -22.75 8.83 1.10
CA ASP A 74 -22.18 9.94 1.86
C ASP A 74 -21.44 9.46 3.11
N GLY A 75 -20.32 10.09 3.42
CA GLY A 75 -19.48 9.78 4.58
C GLY A 75 -18.40 8.72 4.33
N TYR A 76 -18.45 8.00 3.21
CA TYR A 76 -17.38 7.08 2.83
C TYR A 76 -16.13 7.83 2.38
N CYS A 77 -14.96 7.34 2.75
CA CYS A 77 -13.67 7.90 2.36
C CYS A 77 -12.78 6.80 1.80
N ILE A 78 -12.27 7.01 0.57
CA ILE A 78 -11.36 6.06 -0.10
C ILE A 78 -9.92 6.45 0.25
N ASP A 79 -9.17 5.49 0.81
CA ASP A 79 -7.73 5.56 1.00
C ASP A 79 -7.03 4.64 -0.02
N LEU A 80 -6.18 5.21 -0.85
CA LEU A 80 -5.43 4.51 -1.89
C LEU A 80 -3.94 4.37 -1.53
N GLY A 81 -3.55 4.73 -0.32
CA GLY A 81 -2.15 4.74 0.13
C GLY A 81 -1.44 3.39 -0.01
N ALA A 82 -2.20 2.30 0.12
CA ALA A 82 -1.68 0.94 0.00
C ALA A 82 -1.66 0.37 -1.43
N VAL A 83 -2.03 1.17 -2.46
CA VAL A 83 -2.07 0.72 -3.88
C VAL A 83 -1.35 1.72 -4.79
N ALA A 84 -1.39 3.01 -4.43
CA ALA A 84 -1.03 4.09 -5.34
C ALA A 84 0.45 4.06 -5.74
N LYS A 85 1.35 3.70 -4.83
CA LYS A 85 2.80 3.69 -5.13
C LYS A 85 3.13 2.64 -6.20
N GLY A 86 2.60 1.42 -6.04
CA GLY A 86 2.78 0.35 -7.02
C GLY A 86 2.20 0.70 -8.38
N TYR A 87 0.97 1.22 -8.40
CA TYR A 87 0.33 1.67 -9.64
C TYR A 87 1.13 2.76 -10.36
N ILE A 88 1.62 3.76 -9.62
CA ILE A 88 2.45 4.82 -10.18
C ILE A 88 3.78 4.24 -10.72
N ALA A 89 4.41 3.32 -9.99
CA ALA A 89 5.65 2.67 -10.42
C ALA A 89 5.44 1.91 -11.75
N ASP A 90 4.35 1.17 -11.89
CA ASP A 90 4.02 0.44 -13.12
C ASP A 90 3.73 1.38 -14.29
N LYS A 91 3.02 2.50 -14.07
CA LYS A 91 2.80 3.52 -15.12
C LYS A 91 4.12 4.20 -15.53
N ILE A 92 5.01 4.49 -14.58
CA ILE A 92 6.35 5.03 -14.88
C ILE A 92 7.16 4.00 -15.67
N LYS A 93 7.15 2.72 -15.27
CA LYS A 93 7.80 1.62 -16.00
C LYS A 93 7.33 1.58 -17.45
N ALA A 94 6.01 1.55 -17.66
CA ALA A 94 5.44 1.52 -19.01
C ALA A 94 5.91 2.72 -19.84
N PHE A 95 5.81 3.93 -19.29
CA PHE A 95 6.27 5.13 -19.97
C PHE A 95 7.75 5.08 -20.33
N LEU A 96 8.62 4.65 -19.40
CA LEU A 96 10.05 4.56 -19.65
C LEU A 96 10.41 3.52 -20.72
N VAL A 97 9.76 2.35 -20.68
CA VAL A 97 9.97 1.27 -21.66
C VAL A 97 9.51 1.70 -23.05
N ASP A 98 8.37 2.37 -23.18
CA ASP A 98 7.84 2.89 -24.43
C ASP A 98 8.77 3.97 -25.04
N ASN A 99 9.51 4.68 -24.19
CA ASN A 99 10.53 5.65 -24.60
C ASN A 99 11.95 5.05 -24.74
N GLY A 100 12.06 3.70 -24.79
CA GLY A 100 13.30 2.99 -25.12
C GLY A 100 14.25 2.76 -23.96
N VAL A 101 13.86 3.04 -22.73
CA VAL A 101 14.64 2.71 -21.52
C VAL A 101 14.64 1.20 -21.32
N LYS A 102 15.82 0.59 -21.21
CA LYS A 102 16.00 -0.86 -21.08
C LYS A 102 16.54 -1.27 -19.71
N SER A 103 16.95 -0.32 -18.91
CA SER A 103 17.54 -0.57 -17.58
C SER A 103 17.32 0.63 -16.69
N ALA A 104 16.57 0.45 -15.59
CA ALA A 104 16.36 1.49 -14.59
C ALA A 104 15.93 0.88 -13.24
N ILE A 105 16.03 1.68 -12.20
CA ILE A 105 15.39 1.45 -10.90
C ILE A 105 14.43 2.61 -10.65
N ILE A 106 13.18 2.29 -10.34
CA ILE A 106 12.18 3.20 -9.81
C ILE A 106 12.07 2.91 -8.31
N ASN A 107 12.23 3.93 -7.47
CA ASN A 107 12.09 3.77 -6.01
C ASN A 107 11.15 4.85 -5.48
N LEU A 108 10.01 4.41 -4.96
CA LEU A 108 8.95 5.27 -4.41
C LEU A 108 8.80 4.98 -2.90
N GLY A 109 9.81 5.37 -2.11
CA GLY A 109 9.76 5.24 -0.67
C GLY A 109 9.71 3.78 -0.17
N GLY A 110 10.60 2.93 -0.71
CA GLY A 110 10.69 1.50 -0.33
C GLY A 110 9.92 0.55 -1.26
N ASN A 111 9.01 1.07 -2.10
CA ASN A 111 8.49 0.34 -3.25
C ASN A 111 9.52 0.47 -4.38
N VAL A 112 10.22 -0.62 -4.71
CA VAL A 112 11.32 -0.65 -5.69
C VAL A 112 10.93 -1.50 -6.88
N LEU A 113 11.00 -0.92 -8.09
CA LEU A 113 10.73 -1.62 -9.35
C LEU A 113 11.95 -1.53 -10.26
N CYS A 114 12.50 -2.67 -10.65
CA CYS A 114 13.59 -2.76 -11.61
C CYS A 114 13.07 -2.97 -13.04
N ILE A 115 13.62 -2.25 -14.00
CA ILE A 115 13.35 -2.42 -15.43
C ILE A 115 14.54 -3.15 -16.04
N GLY A 116 14.29 -4.32 -16.65
CA GLY A 116 15.31 -5.13 -17.30
C GLY A 116 16.47 -5.54 -16.39
N GLU A 117 17.65 -5.68 -16.95
CA GLU A 117 18.90 -6.02 -16.25
C GLU A 117 19.68 -4.71 -15.93
N LYS A 118 20.46 -4.70 -14.85
CA LYS A 118 21.38 -3.58 -14.52
C LYS A 118 22.34 -3.26 -15.67
N LYS A 119 22.89 -4.32 -16.26
CA LYS A 119 23.64 -4.37 -17.52
C LYS A 119 23.56 -5.78 -18.05
N LYS A 120 23.88 -6.00 -19.33
CA LYS A 120 23.76 -7.32 -19.95
C LYS A 120 24.37 -8.44 -19.09
N GLY A 121 23.54 -9.40 -18.70
CA GLY A 121 23.92 -10.54 -17.90
C GLY A 121 24.22 -10.22 -16.42
N THR A 122 23.72 -9.11 -15.89
CA THR A 122 23.94 -8.72 -14.49
C THR A 122 22.65 -8.20 -13.87
N ASP A 123 22.23 -8.83 -12.80
CA ASP A 123 21.05 -8.45 -12.03
C ASP A 123 21.27 -7.16 -11.21
N PHE A 124 20.20 -6.52 -10.85
CA PHE A 124 20.20 -5.52 -9.78
C PHE A 124 20.34 -6.22 -8.42
N THR A 125 20.97 -5.54 -7.47
CA THR A 125 21.03 -6.00 -6.08
C THR A 125 20.18 -5.04 -5.25
N ILE A 126 19.08 -5.54 -4.69
CA ILE A 126 18.16 -4.79 -3.85
C ILE A 126 18.24 -5.35 -2.42
N ALA A 127 18.47 -4.47 -1.45
CA ALA A 127 18.53 -4.83 -0.05
C ALA A 127 17.13 -4.74 0.59
N VAL A 128 16.72 -5.80 1.27
CA VAL A 128 15.55 -5.77 2.17
C VAL A 128 16.02 -5.25 3.52
N LYS A 129 15.45 -4.13 3.97
CA LYS A 129 15.81 -3.47 5.22
C LYS A 129 15.49 -4.37 6.42
N LYS A 130 16.36 -4.36 7.42
CA LYS A 130 16.08 -5.02 8.70
C LYS A 130 15.07 -4.18 9.48
N PRO A 131 13.93 -4.76 9.92
CA PRO A 131 12.94 -4.06 10.74
C PRO A 131 13.56 -3.44 11.98
N PHE A 132 13.08 -2.25 12.35
CA PHE A 132 13.53 -1.49 13.54
C PHE A 132 15.05 -1.18 13.60
N SER A 133 15.77 -1.26 12.47
CA SER A 133 17.20 -0.94 12.43
C SER A 133 17.44 0.49 11.96
N ASP A 134 18.14 1.28 12.79
CA ASP A 134 18.59 2.63 12.45
C ASP A 134 19.94 2.63 11.72
N SER A 135 20.65 1.50 11.71
CA SER A 135 22.03 1.37 11.23
C SER A 135 22.17 1.14 9.73
N GLY A 136 21.04 1.09 8.98
CA GLY A 136 21.06 0.71 7.56
C GLY A 136 21.40 -0.76 7.33
N GLU A 137 21.22 -1.61 8.33
CA GLU A 137 21.35 -3.07 8.20
C GLU A 137 20.26 -3.63 7.32
N TYR A 138 20.58 -4.68 6.61
CA TYR A 138 19.63 -5.42 5.77
C TYR A 138 19.52 -6.87 6.21
N MET A 139 18.36 -7.46 5.99
CA MET A 139 18.09 -8.88 6.24
C MET A 139 18.54 -9.74 5.09
N GLU A 140 18.34 -9.28 3.86
CA GLU A 140 18.54 -10.05 2.65
C GLU A 140 19.01 -9.16 1.50
N LEU A 141 19.80 -9.73 0.58
CA LEU A 141 20.17 -9.13 -0.70
C LEU A 141 19.53 -9.92 -1.83
N LEU A 142 18.61 -9.28 -2.53
CA LEU A 142 17.90 -9.88 -3.66
C LEU A 142 18.62 -9.54 -4.96
N HIS A 143 18.93 -10.58 -5.75
CA HIS A 143 19.46 -10.43 -7.11
C HIS A 143 18.31 -10.61 -8.09
N ILE A 144 17.87 -9.52 -8.71
CA ILE A 144 16.64 -9.47 -9.50
C ILE A 144 16.81 -8.68 -10.79
N ASN A 145 16.00 -9.03 -11.78
CA ASN A 145 15.81 -8.26 -13.00
C ASN A 145 14.32 -8.17 -13.33
N ASP A 146 13.92 -7.08 -13.97
CA ASP A 146 12.54 -6.80 -14.39
C ASP A 146 11.47 -7.17 -13.35
N THR A 147 11.76 -6.91 -12.08
CA THR A 147 10.97 -7.36 -10.94
C THR A 147 10.75 -6.19 -9.97
N SER A 148 9.60 -6.17 -9.34
CA SER A 148 9.26 -5.29 -8.22
C SER A 148 9.54 -5.97 -6.89
N VAL A 149 10.03 -5.18 -5.93
CA VAL A 149 10.21 -5.55 -4.51
C VAL A 149 9.45 -4.52 -3.69
N VAL A 150 8.40 -4.95 -3.04
CA VAL A 150 7.55 -4.09 -2.20
C VAL A 150 7.55 -4.64 -0.79
N SER A 151 7.88 -3.79 0.16
CA SER A 151 7.85 -4.12 1.59
C SER A 151 6.84 -3.26 2.32
N SER A 152 6.01 -3.90 3.15
CA SER A 152 5.12 -3.25 4.10
C SER A 152 5.51 -3.67 5.51
N GLY A 153 5.96 -2.73 6.32
CA GLY A 153 6.47 -3.00 7.66
C GLY A 153 5.78 -2.16 8.73
N THR A 154 5.47 -2.80 9.87
CA THR A 154 4.86 -2.14 11.03
C THR A 154 5.76 -1.06 11.63
N TYR A 155 7.06 -1.09 11.33
CA TYR A 155 8.09 -0.16 11.80
C TYR A 155 8.23 1.12 10.97
N GLU A 156 7.50 1.26 9.86
CA GLU A 156 7.60 2.44 8.99
C GLU A 156 6.88 3.66 9.59
N ARG A 157 5.68 3.43 10.17
CA ARG A 157 4.88 4.45 10.83
C ARG A 157 4.22 3.84 12.04
N TYR A 158 4.69 4.20 13.23
CA TYR A 158 4.22 3.66 14.50
C TYR A 158 4.45 4.65 15.64
N PHE A 159 3.80 4.39 16.76
CA PHE A 159 4.10 5.06 18.02
C PHE A 159 3.82 4.11 19.20
N TYR A 160 4.31 4.49 20.36
CA TYR A 160 3.96 3.87 21.63
C TYR A 160 3.06 4.81 22.40
N SER A 161 1.94 4.30 22.94
CA SER A 161 1.09 5.04 23.89
C SER A 161 1.78 5.17 25.25
N ASP A 162 1.23 5.98 26.16
CA ASP A 162 1.78 6.23 27.48
C ASP A 162 1.93 4.96 28.35
N ASP A 163 1.12 3.95 28.10
CA ASP A 163 1.18 2.63 28.76
C ASP A 163 2.15 1.65 28.09
N GLY A 164 2.84 2.08 27.02
CA GLY A 164 3.81 1.29 26.28
C GLY A 164 3.21 0.36 25.21
N THR A 165 1.92 0.49 24.89
CA THR A 165 1.30 -0.29 23.82
C THR A 165 1.78 0.22 22.45
N PHE A 166 2.16 -0.73 21.57
CA PHE A 166 2.64 -0.45 20.22
C PHE A 166 1.49 -0.34 19.23
N TYR A 167 1.41 0.77 18.51
CA TYR A 167 0.44 1.01 17.45
C TYR A 167 1.14 1.35 16.13
N HIS A 168 0.65 0.79 15.02
CA HIS A 168 1.23 0.97 13.69
C HIS A 168 0.15 1.20 12.63
N HIS A 169 0.53 1.71 11.48
CA HIS A 169 -0.37 2.19 10.43
C HIS A 169 -1.11 1.11 9.62
N ILE A 170 -0.78 -0.17 9.78
CA ILE A 170 -1.46 -1.26 9.07
C ILE A 170 -2.72 -1.61 9.87
N LEU A 171 -3.84 -1.00 9.46
CA LEU A 171 -5.11 -1.06 10.16
C LEU A 171 -5.96 -2.24 9.72
N ASN A 172 -6.69 -2.84 10.67
CA ASN A 172 -7.68 -3.87 10.41
C ASN A 172 -9.04 -3.23 10.12
N PRO A 173 -9.60 -3.36 8.89
CA PRO A 173 -10.88 -2.76 8.52
C PRO A 173 -12.08 -3.25 9.34
N LYS A 174 -11.95 -4.40 10.01
CA LYS A 174 -13.04 -4.97 10.83
C LYS A 174 -13.07 -4.41 12.25
N THR A 175 -11.92 -3.97 12.77
CA THR A 175 -11.81 -3.47 14.16
C THR A 175 -11.50 -1.97 14.24
N GLY A 176 -10.92 -1.39 13.18
CA GLY A 176 -10.42 -0.02 13.14
C GLY A 176 -9.12 0.19 13.93
N TYR A 177 -8.52 -0.85 14.47
CA TYR A 177 -7.24 -0.85 15.17
C TYR A 177 -6.14 -1.46 14.30
N PRO A 178 -4.85 -1.20 14.60
CA PRO A 178 -3.76 -1.95 13.97
C PRO A 178 -3.95 -3.46 14.07
N TYR A 179 -3.50 -4.20 13.06
CA TYR A 179 -3.52 -5.65 13.12
C TYR A 179 -2.64 -6.17 14.27
N GLU A 180 -3.18 -7.04 15.11
CA GLU A 180 -2.40 -7.79 16.07
C GLU A 180 -1.70 -8.95 15.37
N THR A 181 -0.40 -8.83 15.15
CA THR A 181 0.40 -9.82 14.41
C THR A 181 1.81 -9.93 14.98
N GLN A 182 2.43 -11.09 14.78
CA GLN A 182 3.86 -11.29 15.05
C GLN A 182 4.74 -10.96 13.83
N LEU A 183 4.12 -10.69 12.68
CA LEU A 183 4.83 -10.25 11.48
C LEU A 183 5.14 -8.76 11.60
N CYS A 184 6.39 -8.41 11.44
CA CYS A 184 6.82 -7.00 11.44
C CYS A 184 7.10 -6.46 10.04
N ASP A 185 7.26 -7.34 9.04
CA ASP A 185 7.46 -6.97 7.64
C ASP A 185 6.95 -8.08 6.73
N VAL A 186 6.40 -7.68 5.59
CA VAL A 186 6.08 -8.58 4.46
C VAL A 186 6.69 -7.98 3.21
N THR A 187 7.57 -8.73 2.55
CA THR A 187 8.19 -8.33 1.27
C THR A 187 7.65 -9.20 0.14
N ILE A 188 7.06 -8.57 -0.86
CA ILE A 188 6.51 -9.22 -2.05
C ILE A 188 7.41 -8.95 -3.25
N LEU A 189 7.76 -10.03 -3.97
CA LEU A 189 8.39 -9.96 -5.28
C LEU A 189 7.33 -10.24 -6.35
N SER A 190 7.19 -9.34 -7.30
CA SER A 190 6.18 -9.44 -8.36
C SER A 190 6.66 -8.78 -9.65
N HIS A 191 6.04 -9.10 -10.79
CA HIS A 191 6.34 -8.42 -12.06
C HIS A 191 5.71 -7.02 -12.11
N GLU A 192 4.55 -6.86 -11.46
CA GLU A 192 3.83 -5.60 -11.35
C GLU A 192 3.93 -5.08 -9.91
N SER A 193 4.32 -3.84 -9.75
CA SER A 193 4.50 -3.23 -8.43
C SER A 193 3.16 -3.02 -7.71
N THR A 194 2.08 -2.80 -8.48
CA THR A 194 0.71 -2.73 -7.97
C THR A 194 0.31 -4.00 -7.21
N VAL A 195 0.65 -5.17 -7.77
CA VAL A 195 0.41 -6.47 -7.11
C VAL A 195 1.18 -6.57 -5.80
N GLY A 196 2.44 -6.10 -5.80
CA GLY A 196 3.27 -6.06 -4.60
C GLY A 196 2.67 -5.20 -3.49
N ASP A 197 2.22 -3.97 -3.79
CA ASP A 197 1.57 -3.07 -2.83
C ASP A 197 0.29 -3.71 -2.24
N CYS A 198 -0.55 -4.34 -3.07
CA CYS A 198 -1.82 -4.90 -2.62
C CYS A 198 -1.68 -6.18 -1.78
N LEU A 199 -0.56 -6.89 -1.87
CA LEU A 199 -0.33 -8.18 -1.19
C LEU A 199 0.64 -8.10 -0.01
N SER A 200 1.32 -6.96 0.19
CA SER A 200 2.30 -6.77 1.26
C SER A 200 1.72 -6.31 2.60
#